data_a9cf0245767a18336bed0d9355b20fb5
#
_entry.id   a9cf0245767a18336bed0d9355b20fb5
#
_cell.length_a   1.000
_cell.length_b   1.000
_cell.length_c   1.000
_cell.angle_alpha   90.00
_cell.angle_beta   90.00
_cell.angle_gamma   90.00
#
_symmetry.space_group_name_H-M   'P 1'
#
loop_
_entity.id
_entity.type
_entity.pdbx_description
1 polymer ?
#
loop_
_entity_poly.entity_id
_entity_poly.type
_entity_poly.pdbx_seq_one_letter_code
_entity_poly.pdbx_strand_id
1 'polypeptide(L)'
;LLAWVIFSMFLLHTGTFTKSSEPVIATVLENSPAEHAGLQAGDRIIKVTKEDGSSVEPKTFLEFQAFNGDNKGTETFTILRDGQTLTIEVTPTYNKETDSYMFGISAKAGEQVKMNILNCWYYGLVEMQVITSMTIQALLNLVRGKGLNQLSGPVGIYQATATYASL
;
A
#
# COMPACT_ATOMS: atom_id res chain seq x y z
N LEU A 1 -10.34 5.28 -23.25
CA LEU A 1 -10.71 6.68 -23.51
C LEU A 1 -11.92 7.12 -22.69
N LEU A 2 -13.07 6.45 -22.80
CA LEU A 2 -14.30 6.83 -22.09
C LEU A 2 -14.14 6.82 -20.56
N ALA A 3 -13.56 5.78 -20.00
CA ALA A 3 -13.30 5.66 -18.56
C ALA A 3 -12.40 6.78 -18.04
N TRP A 4 -11.41 7.17 -18.83
CA TRP A 4 -10.52 8.27 -18.49
C TRP A 4 -11.22 9.64 -18.50
N VAL A 5 -12.10 9.88 -19.47
CA VAL A 5 -12.90 11.12 -19.52
C VAL A 5 -13.84 11.21 -18.30
N ILE A 6 -14.53 10.10 -17.99
CA ILE A 6 -15.42 10.03 -16.80
C ILE A 6 -14.62 10.26 -15.52
N PHE A 7 -13.47 9.63 -15.38
CA PHE A 7 -12.62 9.78 -14.19
C PHE A 7 -12.07 11.21 -14.05
N SER A 8 -11.63 11.81 -15.16
CA SER A 8 -11.19 13.22 -15.19
C SER A 8 -12.30 14.19 -14.82
N MET A 9 -13.52 13.92 -15.28
CA MET A 9 -14.70 14.73 -14.94
C MET A 9 -15.09 14.56 -13.46
N PHE A 10 -14.96 13.36 -12.90
CA PHE A 10 -15.16 13.10 -11.50
C PHE A 10 -14.13 13.84 -10.63
N LEU A 11 -12.85 13.81 -10.99
CA LEU A 11 -11.79 14.55 -10.30
C LEU A 11 -12.02 16.07 -10.30
N LEU A 12 -12.52 16.60 -11.42
CA LEU A 12 -12.91 18.02 -11.50
C LEU A 12 -14.08 18.36 -10.56
N HIS A 13 -15.02 17.43 -10.42
CA HIS A 13 -16.18 17.62 -9.54
C HIS A 13 -15.79 17.56 -8.07
N THR A 14 -14.85 16.69 -7.68
CA THR A 14 -14.37 16.57 -6.29
C THR A 14 -13.47 17.73 -5.87
N GLY A 15 -12.85 18.43 -6.83
CA GLY A 15 -12.02 19.63 -6.61
C GLY A 15 -10.69 19.38 -5.91
N THR A 16 -10.49 18.21 -5.30
CA THR A 16 -9.25 17.82 -4.62
C THR A 16 -8.90 16.37 -4.90
N PHE A 17 -7.62 16.09 -5.03
CA PHE A 17 -7.07 14.75 -5.18
C PHE A 17 -5.99 14.52 -4.14
N THR A 18 -6.05 13.37 -3.46
CA THR A 18 -5.02 12.97 -2.51
C THR A 18 -3.95 12.18 -3.25
N LYS A 19 -2.81 12.80 -3.51
CA LYS A 19 -1.67 12.13 -4.11
C LYS A 19 -1.16 11.03 -3.16
N SER A 20 -0.91 9.84 -3.69
CA SER A 20 -0.27 8.78 -2.91
C SER A 20 1.04 9.27 -2.30
N SER A 21 1.22 9.01 -1.00
CA SER A 21 2.42 9.44 -0.28
C SER A 21 3.66 8.71 -0.81
N GLU A 22 4.78 9.39 -0.76
CA GLU A 22 6.08 8.77 -0.97
C GLU A 22 6.29 7.62 0.02
N PRO A 23 7.12 6.63 -0.31
CA PRO A 23 7.38 5.48 0.56
C PRO A 23 8.28 5.87 1.74
N VAL A 24 7.84 6.86 2.52
CA VAL A 24 8.52 7.37 3.72
C VAL A 24 7.70 6.98 4.95
N ILE A 25 8.38 6.41 5.93
CA ILE A 25 7.80 6.03 7.21
C ILE A 25 7.46 7.30 7.99
N ALA A 26 6.19 7.52 8.29
CA ALA A 26 5.77 8.68 9.10
C ALA A 26 5.87 8.39 10.59
N THR A 27 5.41 7.23 11.02
CA THR A 27 5.51 6.78 12.40
C THR A 27 5.82 5.29 12.46
N VAL A 28 6.51 4.90 13.51
CA VAL A 28 6.73 3.51 13.90
C VAL A 28 5.97 3.30 15.20
N LEU A 29 5.16 2.25 15.27
CA LEU A 29 4.36 1.94 16.45
C LEU A 29 5.26 1.35 17.55
N GLU A 30 5.01 1.74 18.79
CA GLU A 30 5.71 1.20 19.96
C GLU A 30 5.46 -0.33 20.07
N ASN A 31 6.49 -1.05 20.49
CA ASN A 31 6.49 -2.51 20.62
C ASN A 31 6.16 -3.26 19.31
N SER A 32 6.38 -2.63 18.17
CA SER A 32 6.17 -3.23 16.84
C SER A 32 7.42 -3.94 16.33
N PRO A 33 7.27 -4.88 15.37
CA PRO A 33 8.41 -5.48 14.68
C PRO A 33 9.37 -4.46 14.04
N ALA A 34 8.82 -3.40 13.48
CA ALA A 34 9.60 -2.34 12.86
C ALA A 34 10.48 -1.58 13.87
N GLU A 35 9.94 -1.30 15.06
CA GLU A 35 10.70 -0.66 16.15
C GLU A 35 11.83 -1.57 16.63
N HIS A 36 11.53 -2.84 16.91
CA HIS A 36 12.52 -3.82 17.35
C HIS A 36 13.64 -4.04 16.32
N ALA A 37 13.32 -3.94 15.04
CA ALA A 37 14.29 -4.01 13.96
C ALA A 37 15.11 -2.72 13.77
N GLY A 38 14.71 -1.62 14.41
CA GLY A 38 15.40 -0.33 14.35
C GLY A 38 14.99 0.58 13.20
N LEU A 39 13.82 0.35 12.59
CA LEU A 39 13.19 1.31 11.66
C LEU A 39 12.77 2.57 12.42
N GLN A 40 12.85 3.72 11.76
CA GLN A 40 12.54 5.02 12.37
C GLN A 40 11.64 5.86 11.48
N ALA A 41 10.94 6.82 12.10
CA ALA A 41 10.23 7.83 11.35
C ALA A 41 11.22 8.67 10.51
N GLY A 42 10.87 8.93 9.27
CA GLY A 42 11.72 9.61 8.29
C GLY A 42 12.48 8.67 7.35
N ASP A 43 12.55 7.38 7.65
CA ASP A 43 13.16 6.40 6.75
C ASP A 43 12.42 6.33 5.42
N ARG A 44 13.15 6.44 4.32
CA ARG A 44 12.61 6.24 2.98
C ARG A 44 12.88 4.81 2.53
N ILE A 45 11.83 4.08 2.23
CA ILE A 45 11.93 2.71 1.72
C ILE A 45 12.36 2.76 0.25
N ILE A 46 13.54 2.25 -0.07
CA ILE A 46 14.07 2.18 -1.44
C ILE A 46 13.69 0.85 -2.06
N LYS A 47 13.86 -0.23 -1.32
CA LYS A 47 13.62 -1.58 -1.80
C LYS A 47 13.15 -2.48 -0.67
N VAL A 48 12.26 -3.40 -0.99
CA VAL A 48 11.87 -4.48 -0.09
C VAL A 48 12.06 -5.80 -0.79
N THR A 49 12.68 -6.74 -0.12
CA THR A 49 12.94 -8.09 -0.64
C THR A 49 12.37 -9.12 0.33
N LYS A 50 11.59 -10.06 -0.18
CA LYS A 50 11.05 -11.19 0.58
C LYS A 50 12.02 -12.36 0.58
N GLU A 51 11.82 -13.32 1.51
CA GLU A 51 12.62 -14.55 1.59
C GLU A 51 12.61 -15.37 0.29
N ASP A 52 11.51 -15.30 -0.49
CA ASP A 52 11.39 -16.01 -1.77
C ASP A 52 12.22 -15.36 -2.90
N GLY A 53 12.97 -14.30 -2.61
CA GLY A 53 13.76 -13.53 -3.55
C GLY A 53 12.98 -12.50 -4.36
N SER A 54 11.66 -12.42 -4.20
CA SER A 54 10.87 -11.38 -4.84
C SER A 54 11.18 -10.01 -4.22
N SER A 55 11.27 -8.98 -5.03
CA SER A 55 11.58 -7.64 -4.56
C SER A 55 10.77 -6.57 -5.29
N VAL A 56 10.56 -5.44 -4.62
CA VAL A 56 9.93 -4.24 -5.16
C VAL A 56 10.74 -3.01 -4.78
N GLU A 57 10.77 -2.03 -5.67
CA GLU A 57 11.26 -0.67 -5.43
C GLU A 57 10.05 0.26 -5.45
N PRO A 58 9.40 0.45 -4.29
CA PRO A 58 8.12 1.15 -4.26
C PRO A 58 8.33 2.64 -4.53
N LYS A 59 7.53 3.19 -5.44
CA LYS A 59 7.47 4.63 -5.69
C LYS A 59 6.49 5.33 -4.76
N THR A 60 5.52 4.57 -4.25
CA THR A 60 4.50 5.03 -3.31
C THR A 60 4.37 4.07 -2.14
N PHE A 61 3.87 4.57 -1.01
CA PHE A 61 3.59 3.71 0.14
C PHE A 61 2.50 2.67 -0.17
N LEU A 62 1.59 2.99 -1.09
CA LEU A 62 0.56 2.07 -1.53
C LEU A 62 1.14 0.86 -2.30
N GLU A 63 2.14 1.08 -3.17
CA GLU A 63 2.86 -0.01 -3.84
C GLU A 63 3.59 -0.92 -2.84
N PHE A 64 4.18 -0.33 -1.80
CA PHE A 64 4.78 -1.07 -0.69
C PHE A 64 3.75 -1.95 0.01
N GLN A 65 2.60 -1.39 0.38
CA GLN A 65 1.52 -2.15 1.02
C GLN A 65 0.98 -3.28 0.13
N ALA A 66 0.77 -2.99 -1.16
CA ALA A 66 0.28 -3.97 -2.13
C ALA A 66 1.27 -5.13 -2.33
N PHE A 67 2.58 -4.86 -2.25
CA PHE A 67 3.61 -5.90 -2.34
C PHE A 67 3.64 -6.79 -1.10
N ASN A 68 3.55 -6.20 0.08
CA ASN A 68 3.67 -6.93 1.33
C ASN A 68 2.48 -7.85 1.60
N GLY A 69 1.26 -7.39 1.36
CA GLY A 69 0.04 -8.19 1.47
C GLY A 69 0.03 -9.10 2.71
N ASP A 70 -0.21 -10.41 2.50
CA ASP A 70 -0.22 -11.44 3.56
C ASP A 70 1.13 -12.12 3.78
N ASN A 71 2.25 -11.44 3.55
CA ASN A 71 3.55 -12.05 3.76
C ASN A 71 3.79 -12.34 5.25
N LYS A 72 4.15 -13.60 5.53
CA LYS A 72 4.42 -14.09 6.89
C LYS A 72 5.92 -14.19 7.19
N GLY A 73 6.74 -14.18 6.15
CA GLY A 73 8.18 -14.33 6.22
C GLY A 73 8.90 -13.03 6.54
N THR A 74 10.16 -13.16 6.89
CA THR A 74 11.05 -12.02 7.08
C THR A 74 11.24 -11.26 5.77
N GLU A 75 11.23 -9.95 5.84
CA GLU A 75 11.50 -9.07 4.72
C GLU A 75 12.74 -8.23 4.98
N THR A 76 13.54 -8.05 3.95
CA THR A 76 14.73 -7.21 3.98
C THR A 76 14.38 -5.84 3.40
N PHE A 77 14.39 -4.83 4.25
CA PHE A 77 14.15 -3.43 3.89
C PHE A 77 15.46 -2.74 3.58
N THR A 78 15.60 -2.21 2.39
CA THR A 78 16.67 -1.26 2.06
C THR A 78 16.09 0.14 2.19
N ILE A 79 16.59 0.91 3.11
CA ILE A 79 16.10 2.26 3.44
C ILE A 79 17.18 3.31 3.23
N LEU A 80 16.76 4.55 3.02
CA LEU A 80 17.62 5.72 3.03
C LEU A 80 17.32 6.53 4.30
N ARG A 81 18.32 6.68 5.17
CA ARG A 81 18.30 7.48 6.40
C ARG A 81 19.48 8.44 6.38
N ASP A 82 19.24 9.74 6.49
CA ASP A 82 20.29 10.78 6.52
C ASP A 82 21.32 10.67 5.38
N GLY A 83 20.86 10.27 4.18
CA GLY A 83 21.72 10.09 3.01
C GLY A 83 22.49 8.77 2.98
N GLN A 84 22.33 7.91 3.98
CA GLN A 84 22.95 6.59 4.04
C GLN A 84 21.95 5.49 3.72
N THR A 85 22.37 4.52 2.94
CA THR A 85 21.58 3.32 2.66
C THR A 85 21.83 2.27 3.73
N LEU A 86 20.78 1.85 4.41
CA LEU A 86 20.79 0.82 5.43
C LEU A 86 19.94 -0.35 5.01
N THR A 87 20.34 -1.55 5.43
CA THR A 87 19.58 -2.78 5.20
C THR A 87 19.13 -3.34 6.54
N ILE A 88 17.83 -3.53 6.72
CA ILE A 88 17.20 -3.94 7.97
C ILE A 88 16.25 -5.09 7.69
N GLU A 89 16.39 -6.17 8.44
CA GLU A 89 15.48 -7.33 8.36
C GLU A 89 14.34 -7.15 9.37
N VAL A 90 13.11 -7.32 8.91
CA VAL A 90 11.91 -7.19 9.73
C VAL A 90 11.00 -8.38 9.51
N THR A 91 10.60 -9.03 10.59
CA THR A 91 9.62 -10.11 10.55
C THR A 91 8.27 -9.57 11.01
N PRO A 92 7.23 -9.60 10.18
CA PRO A 92 5.93 -9.06 10.56
C PRO A 92 5.27 -9.88 11.67
N THR A 93 4.45 -9.25 12.48
CA THR A 93 3.64 -9.92 13.50
C THR A 93 2.18 -9.96 13.09
N TYR A 94 1.53 -11.09 13.36
CA TYR A 94 0.12 -11.27 13.10
C TYR A 94 -0.74 -10.46 14.08
N ASN A 95 -1.59 -9.60 13.53
CA ASN A 95 -2.58 -8.87 14.30
C ASN A 95 -3.96 -9.54 14.17
N LYS A 96 -4.52 -9.97 15.30
CA LYS A 96 -5.82 -10.66 15.37
C LYS A 96 -7.01 -9.74 15.07
N GLU A 97 -6.87 -8.45 15.34
CA GLU A 97 -7.95 -7.47 15.14
C GLU A 97 -8.18 -7.16 13.67
N THR A 98 -7.09 -7.10 12.90
CA THR A 98 -7.13 -6.79 11.46
C THR A 98 -7.02 -8.03 10.59
N ASP A 99 -6.84 -9.21 11.18
CA ASP A 99 -6.61 -10.49 10.49
C ASP A 99 -5.49 -10.39 9.44
N SER A 100 -4.42 -9.69 9.78
CA SER A 100 -3.32 -9.39 8.85
C SER A 100 -1.97 -9.34 9.53
N TYR A 101 -0.90 -9.54 8.73
CA TYR A 101 0.47 -9.38 9.18
C TYR A 101 0.88 -7.92 9.06
N MET A 102 1.46 -7.37 10.12
CA MET A 102 1.81 -5.96 10.21
C MET A 102 3.24 -5.76 10.69
N PHE A 103 3.91 -4.76 10.14
CA PHE A 103 5.23 -4.31 10.58
C PHE A 103 5.15 -3.24 11.68
N GLY A 104 4.00 -2.56 11.78
CA GLY A 104 3.82 -1.45 12.72
C GLY A 104 4.41 -0.13 12.22
N ILE A 105 4.34 0.10 10.92
CA ILE A 105 4.72 1.38 10.29
C ILE A 105 3.51 2.04 9.65
N SER A 106 3.47 3.37 9.67
CA SER A 106 2.45 4.14 8.96
C SER A 106 3.05 5.07 7.91
N ALA A 107 2.26 5.34 6.87
CA ALA A 107 2.60 6.33 5.86
C ALA A 107 2.31 7.74 6.35
N LYS A 108 3.02 8.71 5.77
CA LYS A 108 2.60 10.11 5.84
C LYS A 108 1.27 10.26 5.07
N ALA A 109 0.36 11.04 5.63
CA ALA A 109 -0.87 11.37 4.90
C ALA A 109 -0.54 11.93 3.52
N GLY A 110 -1.24 11.46 2.49
CA GLY A 110 -1.04 11.95 1.14
C GLY A 110 -1.32 13.45 1.04
N GLU A 111 -0.59 14.14 0.20
CA GLU A 111 -0.77 15.57 -0.04
C GLU A 111 -2.05 15.80 -0.84
N GLN A 112 -2.90 16.70 -0.35
CA GLN A 112 -4.09 17.12 -1.09
C GLN A 112 -3.70 18.16 -2.14
N VAL A 113 -3.85 17.80 -3.39
CA VAL A 113 -3.60 18.70 -4.54
C VAL A 113 -4.94 19.25 -5.02
N LYS A 114 -5.03 20.58 -5.12
CA LYS A 114 -6.18 21.23 -5.76
C LYS A 114 -6.22 20.91 -7.25
N MET A 115 -7.36 20.44 -7.73
CA MET A 115 -7.53 20.08 -9.13
C MET A 115 -7.82 21.32 -9.99
N ASN A 116 -6.97 21.49 -11.00
CA ASN A 116 -7.20 22.40 -12.14
C ASN A 116 -7.39 21.54 -13.40
N ILE A 117 -8.02 22.11 -14.43
CA ILE A 117 -8.29 21.39 -15.68
C ILE A 117 -7.03 20.71 -16.24
N LEU A 118 -5.89 21.39 -16.24
CA LEU A 118 -4.62 20.85 -16.74
C LEU A 118 -4.06 19.73 -15.85
N ASN A 119 -4.12 19.90 -14.54
CA ASN A 119 -3.64 18.91 -13.58
C ASN A 119 -4.52 17.65 -13.58
N CYS A 120 -5.83 17.81 -13.77
CA CYS A 120 -6.78 16.71 -13.84
C CYS A 120 -6.44 15.73 -14.97
N TRP A 121 -6.05 16.25 -16.13
CA TRP A 121 -5.64 15.43 -17.27
C TRP A 121 -4.36 14.65 -16.98
N TYR A 122 -3.37 15.29 -16.39
CA TYR A 122 -2.09 14.66 -16.04
C TYR A 122 -2.25 13.60 -14.95
N TYR A 123 -2.89 13.94 -13.83
CA TYR A 123 -3.11 12.98 -12.73
C TYR A 123 -4.04 11.85 -13.14
N GLY A 124 -5.04 12.10 -13.96
CA GLY A 124 -5.90 11.07 -14.51
C GLY A 124 -5.15 10.01 -15.32
N LEU A 125 -4.13 10.40 -16.09
CA LEU A 125 -3.27 9.45 -16.82
C LEU A 125 -2.34 8.69 -15.90
N VAL A 126 -1.71 9.35 -14.93
CA VAL A 126 -0.77 8.74 -13.99
C VAL A 126 -1.50 7.72 -13.11
N GLU A 127 -2.62 8.09 -12.52
CA GLU A 127 -3.41 7.19 -11.68
C GLU A 127 -3.99 6.01 -12.46
N MET A 128 -4.41 6.23 -13.70
CA MET A 128 -4.89 5.13 -14.54
C MET A 128 -3.80 4.08 -14.79
N GLN A 129 -2.53 4.49 -14.95
CA GLN A 129 -1.41 3.56 -15.05
C GLN A 129 -1.17 2.80 -13.75
N VAL A 130 -1.23 3.48 -12.59
CA VAL A 130 -1.07 2.86 -11.28
C VAL A 130 -2.19 1.84 -11.02
N ILE A 131 -3.45 2.23 -11.20
CA ILE A 131 -4.60 1.34 -11.01
C ILE A 131 -4.53 0.14 -11.97
N THR A 132 -4.16 0.37 -13.24
CA THR A 132 -4.02 -0.70 -14.22
C THR A 132 -2.93 -1.69 -13.83
N SER A 133 -1.77 -1.21 -13.40
CA SER A 133 -0.66 -2.07 -12.98
C SER A 133 -1.03 -2.88 -11.74
N MET A 134 -1.69 -2.26 -10.76
CA MET A 134 -2.18 -2.95 -9.56
C MET A 134 -3.22 -4.01 -9.89
N THR A 135 -4.16 -3.70 -10.79
CA THR A 135 -5.18 -4.65 -11.23
C THR A 135 -4.55 -5.85 -11.94
N ILE A 136 -3.57 -5.62 -12.82
CA ILE A 136 -2.84 -6.70 -13.51
C ILE A 136 -2.08 -7.55 -12.49
N GLN A 137 -1.40 -6.94 -11.53
CA GLN A 137 -0.70 -7.68 -10.47
C GLN A 137 -1.66 -8.49 -9.60
N ALA A 138 -2.81 -7.93 -9.22
CA ALA A 138 -3.84 -8.63 -8.48
C ALA A 138 -4.37 -9.84 -9.26
N LEU A 139 -4.65 -9.69 -10.56
CA LEU A 139 -5.07 -10.79 -11.43
C LEU A 139 -3.99 -11.86 -11.58
N LEU A 140 -2.72 -11.48 -11.74
CA LEU A 140 -1.60 -12.42 -11.81
C LEU A 140 -1.42 -13.18 -10.50
N ASN A 141 -1.59 -12.52 -9.36
CA ASN A 141 -1.54 -13.16 -8.05
C ASN A 141 -2.69 -14.16 -7.88
N LEU A 142 -3.89 -13.79 -8.35
CA LEU A 142 -5.06 -14.67 -8.36
C LEU A 142 -4.82 -15.94 -9.20
N VAL A 143 -4.29 -15.79 -10.41
CA VAL A 143 -3.93 -16.93 -11.29
C VAL A 143 -2.86 -17.82 -10.65
N ARG A 144 -1.94 -17.24 -9.88
CA ARG A 144 -0.91 -17.98 -9.12
C ARG A 144 -1.43 -18.59 -7.81
N GLY A 145 -2.74 -18.47 -7.53
CA GLY A 145 -3.36 -18.98 -6.31
C GLY A 145 -3.02 -18.19 -5.04
N LYS A 146 -2.36 -17.05 -5.18
CA LYS A 146 -2.06 -16.13 -4.08
C LYS A 146 -3.18 -15.10 -3.95
N GLY A 147 -3.73 -14.91 -2.74
CA GLY A 147 -4.75 -13.88 -2.50
C GLY A 147 -6.20 -14.33 -2.69
N LEU A 148 -6.47 -15.63 -2.84
CA LEU A 148 -7.85 -16.16 -2.88
C LEU A 148 -8.62 -15.85 -1.58
N ASN A 149 -7.91 -15.72 -0.46
CA ASN A 149 -8.50 -15.40 0.85
C ASN A 149 -8.92 -13.91 0.96
N GLN A 150 -8.42 -13.04 0.10
CA GLN A 150 -8.79 -11.61 0.04
C GLN A 150 -10.03 -11.36 -0.82
N LEU A 151 -10.43 -12.32 -1.64
CA LEU A 151 -11.70 -12.28 -2.33
C LEU A 151 -12.80 -12.65 -1.33
N SER A 152 -13.25 -11.64 -0.59
CA SER A 152 -14.50 -11.77 0.17
C SER A 152 -15.63 -12.06 -0.82
N GLY A 153 -15.87 -13.34 -1.06
CA GLY A 153 -17.04 -13.77 -1.82
C GLY A 153 -18.34 -13.31 -1.12
N PRO A 154 -19.52 -13.55 -1.71
CA PRO A 154 -20.80 -13.18 -1.11
C PRO A 154 -20.95 -13.61 0.34
N VAL A 155 -20.30 -14.72 0.73
CA VAL A 155 -20.29 -15.25 2.10
C VAL A 155 -19.47 -14.35 3.04
N GLY A 156 -18.31 -13.84 2.62
CA GLY A 156 -17.49 -12.93 3.43
C GLY A 156 -18.16 -11.57 3.65
N ILE A 157 -18.87 -11.06 2.64
CA ILE A 157 -19.67 -9.82 2.76
C ILE A 157 -20.83 -10.05 3.73
N TYR A 158 -21.48 -11.21 3.70
CA TYR A 158 -22.55 -11.55 4.64
C TYR A 158 -22.03 -11.65 6.08
N GLN A 159 -20.87 -12.26 6.30
CA GLN A 159 -20.26 -12.36 7.63
C GLN A 159 -19.88 -10.98 8.19
N ALA A 160 -19.29 -10.11 7.36
CA ALA A 160 -18.97 -8.74 7.76
C ALA A 160 -20.24 -7.96 8.15
N THR A 161 -21.30 -8.01 7.34
CA THR A 161 -22.58 -7.34 7.66
C THR A 161 -23.28 -7.93 8.87
N ALA A 162 -23.22 -9.23 9.09
CA ALA A 162 -23.81 -9.87 10.29
C ALA A 162 -23.11 -9.45 11.58
N THR A 163 -21.79 -9.24 11.56
CA THR A 163 -21.03 -8.77 12.72
C THR A 163 -21.38 -7.32 13.09
N TYR A 164 -21.62 -6.45 12.10
CA TYR A 164 -22.04 -5.06 12.35
C TYR A 164 -23.52 -4.92 12.75
N ALA A 165 -24.36 -5.90 12.45
CA ALA A 165 -25.78 -5.89 12.82
C ALA A 165 -26.03 -6.43 14.23
N SER A 166 -25.02 -6.99 14.92
CA SER A 166 -25.10 -7.53 16.27
C SER A 166 -24.52 -6.59 17.35
N LEU A 167 -24.14 -5.37 16.99
CA LEU A 167 -23.75 -4.25 17.84
C LEU A 167 -24.87 -3.22 17.94
#